data_41449050d26af82aed9bf7dc2017d1a3
#
_entry.id   41449050d26af82aed9bf7dc2017d1a3
#
_cell.length_a   1.000
_cell.length_b   1.000
_cell.length_c   1.000
_cell.angle_alpha   90.00
_cell.angle_beta   90.00
_cell.angle_gamma   90.00
#
_symmetry.space_group_name_H-M   'P 1'
#
loop_
_entity.id
_entity.type
_entity.pdbx_description
1 polymer ?
#
loop_
_entity_poly.entity_id
_entity_poly.type
_entity_poly.pdbx_seq_one_letter_code
_entity_poly.pdbx_strand_id
1 'polypeptide(L)'
;KTLLVINNSLKKKIKIVAIDIKFDKSEIYLDKNVIKIKQDINNIKNINYKCDYVLHAAGIPSPKHYFNKPIEAIFTSITGTKKLLEYSKKNKSKFVFFSSSEIYGNPDKKNIPTKETYNGNVSCIEDRSCYDEGKRVGETLCYFYKIKEKVNVSIFRPFNVFGPGMPKNDYRVFPRFFNSIKNNQPITIFKSGKQTRTFCYVTDAITAMFMVIIKGNKFVYNIGNDKPEITMTKLYEIIKRNINRKISFKNIAYPKNYPQVEPQRRRPNIDKIKKELNFKNRVTIDNSVKRFYEWSKKYY
;
A
#
# COMPACT_ATOMS: atom_id res chain seq x y z
N LYS A 1 -7.18 0.99 -13.01
CA LYS A 1 -7.26 2.20 -13.85
C LYS A 1 -6.02 2.37 -14.74
N THR A 2 -4.79 2.35 -14.19
CA THR A 2 -3.55 2.57 -14.97
C THR A 2 -3.41 1.60 -16.13
N LEU A 3 -3.66 0.28 -15.94
CA LEU A 3 -3.63 -0.71 -17.01
C LEU A 3 -4.64 -0.40 -18.12
N LEU A 4 -5.83 0.09 -17.79
CA LEU A 4 -6.83 0.47 -18.78
C LEU A 4 -6.42 1.70 -19.57
N VAL A 5 -5.75 2.66 -18.94
CA VAL A 5 -5.16 3.82 -19.66
C VAL A 5 -4.06 3.35 -20.63
N ILE A 6 -3.17 2.47 -20.17
CA ILE A 6 -2.12 1.87 -21.02
C ILE A 6 -2.73 1.10 -22.19
N ASN A 7 -3.85 0.41 -21.98
CA ASN A 7 -4.54 -0.32 -23.04
C ASN A 7 -4.87 0.57 -24.26
N ASN A 8 -5.13 1.87 -24.07
CA ASN A 8 -5.42 2.76 -25.19
C ASN A 8 -4.27 2.79 -26.22
N SER A 9 -3.04 2.64 -25.76
CA SER A 9 -1.83 2.67 -26.61
C SER A 9 -1.36 1.28 -27.09
N LEU A 10 -1.99 0.19 -26.62
CA LEU A 10 -1.57 -1.16 -26.98
C LEU A 10 -2.38 -1.72 -28.16
N LYS A 11 -1.70 -2.39 -29.11
CA LYS A 11 -2.36 -3.19 -30.17
C LYS A 11 -3.11 -4.38 -29.55
N LYS A 12 -2.40 -5.23 -28.79
CA LYS A 12 -2.99 -6.33 -28.02
C LYS A 12 -3.38 -5.84 -26.63
N LYS A 13 -4.68 -5.87 -26.32
CA LYS A 13 -5.20 -5.36 -25.06
C LYS A 13 -4.90 -6.30 -23.89
N ILE A 14 -4.56 -5.72 -22.74
CA ILE A 14 -4.43 -6.44 -21.47
C ILE A 14 -5.84 -6.75 -20.96
N LYS A 15 -6.10 -8.01 -20.65
CA LYS A 15 -7.31 -8.44 -19.95
C LYS A 15 -7.04 -8.46 -18.46
N ILE A 16 -8.00 -8.00 -17.67
CA ILE A 16 -7.87 -7.89 -16.21
C ILE A 16 -8.95 -8.76 -15.58
N VAL A 17 -8.54 -9.74 -14.78
CA VAL A 17 -9.44 -10.50 -13.90
C VAL A 17 -9.33 -9.88 -12.51
N ALA A 18 -10.35 -9.16 -12.10
CA ALA A 18 -10.44 -8.52 -10.80
C ALA A 18 -11.22 -9.42 -9.83
N ILE A 19 -10.58 -9.81 -8.72
CA ILE A 19 -11.19 -10.64 -7.68
C ILE A 19 -11.25 -9.82 -6.40
N ASP A 20 -12.44 -9.61 -5.86
CA ASP A 20 -12.67 -8.88 -4.62
C ASP A 20 -13.96 -9.35 -3.94
N ILE A 21 -14.04 -9.18 -2.63
CA ILE A 21 -15.29 -9.42 -1.86
C ILE A 21 -16.36 -8.37 -2.19
N LYS A 22 -15.95 -7.20 -2.68
CA LYS A 22 -16.83 -6.08 -2.98
C LYS A 22 -16.30 -5.25 -4.13
N PHE A 23 -17.15 -4.95 -5.08
CA PHE A 23 -16.89 -3.96 -6.14
C PHE A 23 -17.75 -2.71 -5.88
N ASP A 24 -17.15 -1.55 -5.99
CA ASP A 24 -17.84 -0.27 -5.97
C ASP A 24 -18.49 0.02 -7.35
N LYS A 25 -19.17 1.17 -7.44
CA LYS A 25 -19.81 1.64 -8.69
C LYS A 25 -18.83 2.34 -9.64
N SER A 26 -17.51 2.11 -9.52
CA SER A 26 -16.53 2.75 -10.39
C SER A 26 -16.66 2.29 -11.84
N GLU A 27 -16.66 3.23 -12.76
CA GLU A 27 -16.73 3.00 -14.22
C GLU A 27 -15.61 2.08 -14.73
N ILE A 28 -14.47 1.98 -14.02
CA ILE A 28 -13.38 1.08 -14.41
C ILE A 28 -13.82 -0.38 -14.47
N TYR A 29 -14.86 -0.75 -13.73
CA TYR A 29 -15.42 -2.11 -13.73
C TYR A 29 -16.45 -2.34 -14.84
N LEU A 30 -16.74 -1.32 -15.65
CA LEU A 30 -17.60 -1.43 -16.85
C LEU A 30 -16.78 -1.63 -18.12
N ASP A 31 -15.45 -1.50 -18.06
CA ASP A 31 -14.57 -1.69 -19.23
C ASP A 31 -14.62 -3.16 -19.69
N LYS A 32 -14.79 -3.39 -21.01
CA LYS A 32 -14.85 -4.71 -21.65
C LYS A 32 -13.60 -5.58 -21.42
N ASN A 33 -12.51 -5.00 -20.99
CA ASN A 33 -11.28 -5.72 -20.66
C ASN A 33 -11.21 -6.12 -19.17
N VAL A 34 -12.23 -5.83 -18.38
CA VAL A 34 -12.27 -6.16 -16.94
C VAL A 34 -13.32 -7.23 -16.69
N ILE A 35 -12.89 -8.36 -16.16
CA ILE A 35 -13.74 -9.45 -15.69
C ILE A 35 -13.79 -9.36 -14.17
N LYS A 36 -15.00 -9.29 -13.60
CA LYS A 36 -15.22 -9.22 -12.14
C LYS A 36 -15.57 -10.60 -11.59
N ILE A 37 -14.87 -11.00 -10.54
CA ILE A 37 -15.19 -12.19 -9.75
C ILE A 37 -15.41 -11.73 -8.31
N LYS A 38 -16.68 -11.69 -7.87
CA LYS A 38 -17.03 -11.34 -6.49
C LYS A 38 -16.84 -12.57 -5.60
N GLN A 39 -15.67 -12.67 -4.97
CA GLN A 39 -15.32 -13.80 -4.12
C GLN A 39 -14.27 -13.41 -3.08
N ASP A 40 -14.34 -14.04 -1.91
CA ASP A 40 -13.25 -13.96 -0.92
C ASP A 40 -12.09 -14.82 -1.38
N ILE A 41 -10.91 -14.23 -1.40
CA ILE A 41 -9.66 -14.91 -1.80
C ILE A 41 -9.33 -16.10 -0.88
N ASN A 42 -9.77 -16.08 0.37
CA ASN A 42 -9.60 -17.20 1.29
C ASN A 42 -10.43 -18.43 0.90
N ASN A 43 -11.54 -18.22 0.21
CA ASN A 43 -12.50 -19.25 -0.17
C ASN A 43 -12.48 -19.58 -1.66
N ILE A 44 -11.60 -18.90 -2.44
CA ILE A 44 -11.53 -19.15 -3.88
C ILE A 44 -11.13 -20.61 -4.15
N LYS A 45 -11.96 -21.30 -4.96
CA LYS A 45 -11.70 -22.71 -5.35
C LYS A 45 -10.99 -22.77 -6.69
N ASN A 46 -11.55 -22.11 -7.71
CA ASN A 46 -11.02 -22.12 -9.07
C ASN A 46 -11.01 -20.73 -9.67
N ILE A 47 -9.96 -20.41 -10.41
CA ILE A 47 -9.86 -19.25 -11.29
C ILE A 47 -9.78 -19.79 -12.71
N ASN A 48 -10.91 -19.74 -13.45
CA ASN A 48 -11.05 -20.33 -14.79
C ASN A 48 -10.44 -19.49 -15.90
N TYR A 49 -9.46 -18.65 -15.58
CA TYR A 49 -8.74 -17.79 -16.49
C TYR A 49 -7.26 -18.05 -16.36
N LYS A 50 -6.53 -18.21 -17.44
CA LYS A 50 -5.07 -18.24 -17.43
C LYS A 50 -4.55 -16.81 -17.44
N CYS A 51 -3.77 -16.43 -16.43
CA CYS A 51 -3.18 -15.11 -16.28
C CYS A 51 -1.65 -15.19 -16.34
N ASP A 52 -1.01 -14.29 -17.07
CA ASP A 52 0.45 -14.17 -17.11
C ASP A 52 1.02 -13.57 -15.83
N TYR A 53 0.24 -12.72 -15.18
CA TYR A 53 0.59 -12.02 -13.94
C TYR A 53 -0.50 -12.18 -12.88
N VAL A 54 -0.10 -12.41 -11.65
CA VAL A 54 -0.98 -12.41 -10.46
C VAL A 54 -0.50 -11.32 -9.51
N LEU A 55 -1.33 -10.30 -9.29
CA LEU A 55 -1.05 -9.19 -8.37
C LEU A 55 -1.89 -9.38 -7.10
N HIS A 56 -1.30 -9.93 -6.06
CA HIS A 56 -1.98 -10.17 -4.79
C HIS A 56 -1.94 -8.94 -3.89
N ALA A 57 -2.92 -8.05 -4.08
CA ALA A 57 -3.13 -6.86 -3.28
C ALA A 57 -4.27 -6.99 -2.26
N ALA A 58 -4.96 -8.15 -2.23
CA ALA A 58 -5.99 -8.40 -1.23
C ALA A 58 -5.41 -8.40 0.18
N GLY A 59 -6.11 -7.75 1.11
CA GLY A 59 -5.68 -7.60 2.49
C GLY A 59 -6.52 -6.59 3.24
N ILE A 60 -6.32 -6.48 4.54
CA ILE A 60 -6.97 -5.52 5.43
C ILE A 60 -5.92 -4.53 5.96
N PRO A 61 -5.51 -3.51 5.17
CA PRO A 61 -4.34 -2.69 5.48
C PRO A 61 -4.63 -1.49 6.41
N SER A 62 -5.90 -1.16 6.64
CA SER A 62 -6.27 -0.01 7.45
C SER A 62 -6.39 -0.40 8.93
N PRO A 63 -5.75 0.36 9.86
CA PRO A 63 -5.89 0.14 11.30
C PRO A 63 -7.35 0.03 11.76
N LYS A 64 -8.23 0.84 11.21
CA LYS A 64 -9.67 0.79 11.48
C LYS A 64 -10.28 -0.59 11.23
N HIS A 65 -9.80 -1.31 10.22
CA HIS A 65 -10.39 -2.57 9.78
C HIS A 65 -9.72 -3.78 10.41
N TYR A 66 -8.38 -3.84 10.44
CA TYR A 66 -7.72 -5.01 11.02
C TYR A 66 -7.86 -5.06 12.56
N PHE A 67 -8.02 -3.91 13.22
CA PHE A 67 -8.33 -3.86 14.65
C PHE A 67 -9.67 -4.57 14.98
N ASN A 68 -10.66 -4.44 14.11
CA ASN A 68 -11.97 -5.09 14.28
C ASN A 68 -12.02 -6.52 13.70
N LYS A 69 -11.08 -6.88 12.83
CA LYS A 69 -11.04 -8.16 12.10
C LYS A 69 -9.62 -8.72 12.07
N PRO A 70 -9.00 -8.95 13.25
CA PRO A 70 -7.59 -9.36 13.31
C PRO A 70 -7.36 -10.75 12.71
N ILE A 71 -8.25 -11.68 12.97
CA ILE A 71 -8.13 -13.07 12.47
C ILE A 71 -8.23 -13.12 10.95
N GLU A 72 -9.20 -12.40 10.36
CA GLU A 72 -9.35 -12.32 8.90
C GLU A 72 -8.14 -11.62 8.24
N ALA A 73 -7.52 -10.64 8.92
CA ALA A 73 -6.32 -9.97 8.42
C ALA A 73 -5.14 -10.95 8.30
N ILE A 74 -4.95 -11.83 9.29
CA ILE A 74 -3.95 -12.91 9.26
C ILE A 74 -4.25 -13.87 8.10
N PHE A 75 -5.43 -14.46 8.07
CA PHE A 75 -5.76 -15.48 7.08
C PHE A 75 -5.75 -14.98 5.64
N THR A 76 -6.18 -13.74 5.39
CA THR A 76 -6.08 -13.16 4.04
C THR A 76 -4.62 -13.10 3.56
N SER A 77 -3.69 -12.80 4.46
CA SER A 77 -2.26 -12.76 4.13
C SER A 77 -1.63 -14.16 4.00
N ILE A 78 -2.19 -15.20 4.61
CA ILE A 78 -1.65 -16.56 4.61
C ILE A 78 -2.38 -17.44 3.60
N THR A 79 -3.68 -17.70 3.83
CA THR A 79 -4.48 -18.60 3.00
C THR A 79 -4.67 -18.06 1.59
N GLY A 80 -5.01 -16.76 1.47
CA GLY A 80 -5.13 -16.11 0.17
C GLY A 80 -3.83 -16.13 -0.62
N THR A 81 -2.70 -15.84 0.05
CA THR A 81 -1.36 -15.90 -0.57
C THR A 81 -1.04 -17.31 -1.05
N LYS A 82 -1.24 -18.35 -0.21
CA LYS A 82 -1.00 -19.74 -0.59
C LYS A 82 -1.81 -20.14 -1.82
N LYS A 83 -3.12 -19.89 -1.83
CA LYS A 83 -3.99 -20.23 -2.97
C LYS A 83 -3.56 -19.58 -4.27
N LEU A 84 -3.16 -18.32 -4.24
CA LEU A 84 -2.70 -17.62 -5.43
C LEU A 84 -1.29 -18.04 -5.87
N LEU A 85 -0.43 -18.46 -4.95
CA LEU A 85 0.87 -19.07 -5.27
C LEU A 85 0.69 -20.43 -5.94
N GLU A 86 -0.22 -21.29 -5.46
CA GLU A 86 -0.58 -22.56 -6.11
C GLU A 86 -1.13 -22.34 -7.53
N TYR A 87 -2.06 -21.36 -7.66
CA TYR A 87 -2.54 -20.96 -8.98
C TYR A 87 -1.39 -20.51 -9.90
N SER A 88 -0.46 -19.68 -9.38
CA SER A 88 0.66 -19.16 -10.16
C SER A 88 1.64 -20.25 -10.56
N LYS A 89 1.88 -21.24 -9.68
CA LYS A 89 2.67 -22.45 -9.98
C LYS A 89 2.07 -23.22 -11.15
N LYS A 90 0.75 -23.53 -11.04
CA LYS A 90 0.02 -24.31 -12.09
C LYS A 90 0.03 -23.60 -13.44
N ASN A 91 -0.15 -22.27 -13.46
CA ASN A 91 -0.27 -21.49 -14.70
C ASN A 91 1.04 -20.86 -15.19
N LYS A 92 2.16 -21.07 -14.47
CA LYS A 92 3.46 -20.44 -14.73
C LYS A 92 3.38 -18.90 -14.75
N SER A 93 2.52 -18.33 -13.93
CA SER A 93 2.31 -16.87 -13.82
C SER A 93 3.44 -16.23 -13.02
N LYS A 94 3.79 -14.98 -13.33
CA LYS A 94 4.59 -14.14 -12.42
C LYS A 94 3.71 -13.68 -11.27
N PHE A 95 4.08 -14.05 -10.05
CA PHE A 95 3.37 -13.69 -8.83
C PHE A 95 3.98 -12.43 -8.21
N VAL A 96 3.14 -11.48 -7.85
CA VAL A 96 3.55 -10.23 -7.17
C VAL A 96 2.79 -10.08 -5.86
N PHE A 97 3.51 -10.14 -4.76
CA PHE A 97 2.95 -9.97 -3.43
C PHE A 97 3.04 -8.52 -2.96
N PHE A 98 1.91 -7.94 -2.61
CA PHE A 98 1.85 -6.65 -1.94
C PHE A 98 2.02 -6.85 -0.42
N SER A 99 3.26 -6.84 0.02
CA SER A 99 3.65 -6.77 1.42
C SER A 99 3.44 -5.35 1.96
N SER A 100 4.20 -4.94 2.96
CA SER A 100 4.08 -3.63 3.60
C SER A 100 5.41 -3.22 4.24
N SER A 101 5.59 -1.91 4.45
CA SER A 101 6.63 -1.41 5.36
C SER A 101 6.39 -1.79 6.83
N GLU A 102 5.20 -2.26 7.15
CA GLU A 102 4.85 -2.69 8.51
C GLU A 102 5.63 -3.91 8.97
N ILE A 103 6.10 -4.76 8.04
CA ILE A 103 6.98 -5.91 8.36
C ILE A 103 8.28 -5.50 9.06
N TYR A 104 8.66 -4.25 8.98
CA TYR A 104 9.84 -3.69 9.64
C TYR A 104 9.57 -3.25 11.09
N GLY A 105 8.31 -3.12 11.48
CA GLY A 105 7.90 -2.68 12.81
C GLY A 105 8.42 -1.27 13.13
N ASN A 106 9.10 -1.14 14.27
CA ASN A 106 9.72 0.09 14.75
C ASN A 106 11.26 -0.01 14.67
N PRO A 107 11.89 0.29 13.52
CA PRO A 107 13.32 0.15 13.34
C PRO A 107 14.13 1.09 14.25
N ASP A 108 15.26 0.60 14.75
CA ASP A 108 16.25 1.42 15.45
C ASP A 108 16.79 2.53 14.54
N LYS A 109 17.31 3.60 15.14
CA LYS A 109 17.87 4.75 14.40
C LYS A 109 18.90 4.35 13.35
N LYS A 110 19.78 3.38 13.66
CA LYS A 110 20.82 2.85 12.74
C LYS A 110 20.26 2.12 11.51
N ASN A 111 19.01 1.67 11.57
CA ASN A 111 18.31 0.97 10.49
C ASN A 111 17.35 1.89 9.70
N ILE A 112 17.50 3.21 9.84
CA ILE A 112 16.74 4.23 9.09
C ILE A 112 17.72 5.13 8.33
N PRO A 113 17.60 5.20 6.99
CA PRO A 113 16.57 4.64 6.09
C PRO A 113 16.59 3.11 6.03
N THR A 114 15.40 2.48 6.09
CA THR A 114 15.27 1.03 6.23
C THR A 114 15.51 0.29 4.91
N LYS A 115 16.53 -0.55 4.88
CA LYS A 115 16.89 -1.40 3.73
C LYS A 115 16.04 -2.68 3.68
N GLU A 116 15.92 -3.30 2.51
CA GLU A 116 15.21 -4.57 2.33
C GLU A 116 15.86 -5.74 3.09
N THR A 117 17.11 -5.62 3.47
CA THR A 117 17.86 -6.61 4.26
C THR A 117 17.61 -6.52 5.76
N TYR A 118 16.89 -5.50 6.24
CA TYR A 118 16.57 -5.40 7.66
C TYR A 118 15.45 -6.37 8.03
N ASN A 119 15.69 -7.22 9.03
CA ASN A 119 14.78 -8.29 9.44
C ASN A 119 13.52 -7.82 10.17
N GLY A 120 13.52 -6.57 10.63
CA GLY A 120 12.39 -5.97 11.35
C GLY A 120 12.49 -6.10 12.87
N ASN A 121 11.69 -5.27 13.54
CA ASN A 121 11.47 -5.27 14.99
C ASN A 121 9.95 -5.22 15.21
N VAL A 122 9.32 -6.39 15.15
CA VAL A 122 7.87 -6.58 15.23
C VAL A 122 7.56 -7.44 16.44
N SER A 123 6.53 -7.04 17.19
CA SER A 123 5.98 -7.82 18.30
C SER A 123 4.92 -8.79 17.81
N CYS A 124 4.85 -9.98 18.39
CA CYS A 124 3.80 -10.96 18.11
C CYS A 124 2.49 -10.71 18.89
N ILE A 125 2.52 -9.86 19.92
CA ILE A 125 1.46 -9.71 20.92
C ILE A 125 0.93 -8.26 21.05
N GLU A 126 0.98 -7.48 19.98
CA GLU A 126 0.45 -6.13 19.91
C GLU A 126 -0.76 -6.03 18.97
N ASP A 127 -1.54 -4.96 19.09
CA ASP A 127 -2.74 -4.70 18.26
C ASP A 127 -2.49 -4.75 16.75
N ARG A 128 -1.26 -4.52 16.33
CA ARG A 128 -0.83 -4.51 14.92
C ARG A 128 -0.35 -5.86 14.43
N SER A 129 0.00 -6.76 15.35
CA SER A 129 0.69 -8.02 15.04
C SER A 129 -0.07 -8.87 14.01
N CYS A 130 -1.40 -8.84 14.04
CA CYS A 130 -2.23 -9.55 13.06
C CYS A 130 -1.91 -9.16 11.61
N TYR A 131 -1.65 -7.88 11.35
CA TYR A 131 -1.33 -7.38 10.03
C TYR A 131 0.17 -7.54 9.73
N ASP A 132 1.02 -7.14 10.67
CA ASP A 132 2.47 -7.10 10.51
C ASP A 132 3.02 -8.53 10.33
N GLU A 133 2.68 -9.46 11.22
CA GLU A 133 3.08 -10.87 11.13
C GLU A 133 2.38 -11.59 9.98
N GLY A 134 1.12 -11.30 9.70
CA GLY A 134 0.43 -11.84 8.53
C GLY A 134 1.18 -11.54 7.23
N LYS A 135 1.68 -10.29 7.06
CA LYS A 135 2.50 -9.91 5.90
C LYS A 135 3.88 -10.60 5.90
N ARG A 136 4.51 -10.78 7.08
CA ARG A 136 5.79 -11.50 7.22
C ARG A 136 5.65 -12.97 6.81
N VAL A 137 4.63 -13.65 7.29
CA VAL A 137 4.34 -15.05 6.88
C VAL A 137 4.03 -15.12 5.39
N GLY A 138 3.29 -14.15 4.82
CA GLY A 138 3.06 -14.06 3.39
C GLY A 138 4.35 -13.96 2.58
N GLU A 139 5.35 -13.18 3.02
CA GLU A 139 6.68 -13.13 2.38
C GLU A 139 7.43 -14.45 2.52
N THR A 140 7.32 -15.12 3.67
CA THR A 140 7.93 -16.45 3.89
C THR A 140 7.36 -17.50 2.94
N LEU A 141 6.02 -17.51 2.75
CA LEU A 141 5.39 -18.36 1.72
C LEU A 141 5.95 -18.06 0.33
N CYS A 142 6.00 -16.79 -0.05
CA CYS A 142 6.58 -16.34 -1.32
C CYS A 142 8.01 -16.83 -1.51
N TYR A 143 8.84 -16.77 -0.47
CA TYR A 143 10.22 -17.25 -0.51
C TYR A 143 10.28 -18.74 -0.80
N PHE A 144 9.54 -19.59 -0.06
CA PHE A 144 9.60 -21.04 -0.26
C PHE A 144 8.99 -21.47 -1.60
N TYR A 145 7.92 -20.84 -2.05
CA TYR A 145 7.42 -21.10 -3.40
C TYR A 145 8.42 -20.71 -4.50
N LYS A 146 9.20 -19.66 -4.29
CA LYS A 146 10.27 -19.29 -5.22
C LYS A 146 11.39 -20.33 -5.25
N ILE A 147 11.92 -20.74 -4.09
CA ILE A 147 13.11 -21.60 -4.05
C ILE A 147 12.80 -23.07 -4.25
N LYS A 148 11.67 -23.58 -3.75
CA LYS A 148 11.29 -24.99 -3.85
C LYS A 148 10.42 -25.27 -5.07
N GLU A 149 9.44 -24.43 -5.33
CA GLU A 149 8.44 -24.64 -6.38
C GLU A 149 8.74 -23.87 -7.67
N LYS A 150 9.84 -23.11 -7.70
CA LYS A 150 10.32 -22.34 -8.87
C LYS A 150 9.31 -21.33 -9.40
N VAL A 151 8.38 -20.86 -8.57
CA VAL A 151 7.44 -19.79 -8.94
C VAL A 151 8.22 -18.48 -9.13
N ASN A 152 7.92 -17.76 -10.20
CA ASN A 152 8.51 -16.43 -10.41
C ASN A 152 7.81 -15.40 -9.53
N VAL A 153 8.45 -15.03 -8.41
CA VAL A 153 7.88 -14.16 -7.38
C VAL A 153 8.64 -12.85 -7.25
N SER A 154 7.92 -11.75 -7.14
CA SER A 154 8.42 -10.46 -6.66
C SER A 154 7.58 -9.95 -5.50
N ILE A 155 8.21 -9.26 -4.54
CA ILE A 155 7.55 -8.69 -3.37
C ILE A 155 7.71 -7.18 -3.38
N PHE A 156 6.61 -6.47 -3.16
CA PHE A 156 6.59 -5.03 -2.91
C PHE A 156 6.38 -4.72 -1.43
N ARG A 157 7.22 -3.85 -0.87
CA ARG A 157 7.06 -3.29 0.47
C ARG A 157 6.72 -1.78 0.35
N PRO A 158 5.45 -1.41 0.17
CA PRO A 158 5.04 -0.01 0.06
C PRO A 158 5.25 0.77 1.35
N PHE A 159 5.76 2.01 1.23
CA PHE A 159 5.94 2.96 2.34
C PHE A 159 5.03 4.18 2.16
N ASN A 160 4.04 4.32 3.02
CA ASN A 160 3.15 5.48 3.12
C ASN A 160 2.68 6.01 1.75
N VAL A 161 2.26 5.09 0.88
CA VAL A 161 1.66 5.45 -0.41
C VAL A 161 0.29 6.06 -0.18
N PHE A 162 0.03 7.19 -0.83
CA PHE A 162 -1.26 7.87 -0.77
C PHE A 162 -1.65 8.44 -2.13
N GLY A 163 -2.95 8.68 -2.30
CA GLY A 163 -3.47 9.26 -3.53
C GLY A 163 -4.97 9.01 -3.73
N PRO A 164 -5.52 9.40 -4.88
CA PRO A 164 -6.90 9.11 -5.26
C PRO A 164 -7.29 7.65 -5.04
N GLY A 165 -8.51 7.44 -4.55
CA GLY A 165 -9.05 6.11 -4.24
C GLY A 165 -8.98 5.73 -2.76
N MET A 166 -8.33 6.52 -1.90
CA MET A 166 -8.38 6.27 -0.45
C MET A 166 -9.76 6.61 0.11
N PRO A 167 -10.40 5.71 0.90
CA PRO A 167 -11.71 5.98 1.50
C PRO A 167 -11.65 7.16 2.50
N LYS A 168 -12.66 8.03 2.48
CA LYS A 168 -12.72 9.21 3.37
C LYS A 168 -12.70 8.88 4.87
N ASN A 169 -13.18 7.70 5.24
CA ASN A 169 -13.27 7.24 6.62
C ASN A 169 -12.06 6.39 7.06
N ASP A 170 -10.97 6.40 6.30
CA ASP A 170 -9.74 5.71 6.67
C ASP A 170 -9.00 6.50 7.77
N TYR A 171 -8.41 5.79 8.73
CA TYR A 171 -7.66 6.43 9.83
C TYR A 171 -6.27 6.91 9.43
N ARG A 172 -5.79 6.57 8.23
CA ARG A 172 -4.51 7.06 7.71
C ARG A 172 -4.54 8.58 7.55
N VAL A 173 -3.37 9.21 7.65
CA VAL A 173 -3.23 10.67 7.84
C VAL A 173 -3.89 11.49 6.72
N PHE A 174 -3.70 11.15 5.43
CA PHE A 174 -4.26 11.94 4.33
C PHE A 174 -5.79 11.91 4.31
N PRO A 175 -6.47 10.76 4.27
CA PRO A 175 -7.94 10.73 4.32
C PRO A 175 -8.49 11.49 5.52
N ARG A 176 -7.93 11.27 6.71
CA ARG A 176 -8.38 11.90 7.93
C ARG A 176 -8.24 13.43 7.89
N PHE A 177 -7.09 13.95 7.46
CA PHE A 177 -6.85 15.39 7.36
C PHE A 177 -7.78 16.04 6.33
N PHE A 178 -7.90 15.45 5.15
CA PHE A 178 -8.71 16.02 4.09
C PHE A 178 -10.22 15.87 4.34
N ASN A 179 -10.65 14.84 5.04
CA ASN A 179 -12.03 14.76 5.52
C ASN A 179 -12.35 15.86 6.56
N SER A 180 -11.42 16.16 7.48
CA SER A 180 -11.58 17.31 8.39
C SER A 180 -11.70 18.63 7.63
N ILE A 181 -10.84 18.85 6.64
CA ILE A 181 -10.87 20.07 5.80
C ILE A 181 -12.19 20.18 5.05
N LYS A 182 -12.68 19.10 4.46
CA LYS A 182 -13.97 19.06 3.75
C LYS A 182 -15.13 19.49 4.65
N ASN A 183 -15.11 19.05 5.91
CA ASN A 183 -16.17 19.30 6.88
C ASN A 183 -15.94 20.58 7.71
N ASN A 184 -15.00 21.45 7.33
CA ASN A 184 -14.63 22.66 8.07
C ASN A 184 -14.25 22.40 9.54
N GLN A 185 -13.68 21.22 9.83
CA GLN A 185 -13.24 20.83 11.17
C GLN A 185 -11.73 20.98 11.32
N PRO A 186 -11.22 21.24 12.53
CA PRO A 186 -9.79 21.24 12.78
C PRO A 186 -9.16 19.90 12.40
N ILE A 187 -7.99 19.93 11.77
CA ILE A 187 -7.19 18.74 11.52
C ILE A 187 -6.75 18.14 12.87
N THR A 188 -6.97 16.86 13.07
CA THR A 188 -6.54 16.18 14.29
C THR A 188 -5.16 15.55 14.10
N ILE A 189 -4.20 15.95 14.94
CA ILE A 189 -2.85 15.40 14.99
C ILE A 189 -2.75 14.52 16.25
N PHE A 190 -2.32 13.27 16.08
CA PHE A 190 -2.19 12.36 17.21
C PHE A 190 -0.95 12.67 18.06
N LYS A 191 -1.11 12.66 19.38
CA LYS A 191 -0.08 12.99 20.37
C LYS A 191 0.59 14.34 20.04
N SER A 192 1.91 14.41 20.11
CA SER A 192 2.69 15.64 19.82
C SER A 192 2.89 15.92 18.31
N GLY A 193 2.53 15.01 17.41
CA GLY A 193 2.77 15.16 15.98
C GLY A 193 4.24 15.08 15.55
N LYS A 194 5.15 14.70 16.46
CA LYS A 194 6.61 14.63 16.21
C LYS A 194 7.04 13.38 15.42
N GLN A 195 6.18 12.35 15.33
CA GLN A 195 6.48 11.17 14.50
C GLN A 195 6.72 11.57 13.05
N THR A 196 7.73 10.96 12.42
CA THR A 196 8.14 11.32 11.06
C THR A 196 7.82 10.25 10.04
N ARG A 197 7.49 10.69 8.85
CA ARG A 197 7.23 9.83 7.68
C ARG A 197 7.80 10.47 6.42
N THR A 198 8.11 9.63 5.46
CA THR A 198 8.15 10.04 4.05
C THR A 198 6.85 9.62 3.38
N PHE A 199 6.42 10.34 2.38
CA PHE A 199 5.17 10.06 1.67
C PHE A 199 5.42 9.88 0.18
N CYS A 200 4.82 8.85 -0.40
CA CYS A 200 4.93 8.55 -1.82
C CYS A 200 3.57 8.75 -2.50
N TYR A 201 3.53 9.59 -3.52
CA TYR A 201 2.30 9.74 -4.28
C TYR A 201 2.02 8.51 -5.13
N VAL A 202 0.76 8.15 -5.26
CA VAL A 202 0.32 6.88 -5.88
C VAL A 202 0.85 6.67 -7.30
N THR A 203 1.01 7.73 -8.10
CA THR A 203 1.53 7.60 -9.46
C THR A 203 2.99 7.18 -9.48
N ASP A 204 3.82 7.69 -8.57
CA ASP A 204 5.21 7.26 -8.45
C ASP A 204 5.31 5.81 -7.96
N ALA A 205 4.48 5.44 -6.96
CA ALA A 205 4.43 4.07 -6.47
C ALA A 205 4.01 3.08 -7.57
N ILE A 206 2.97 3.41 -8.36
CA ILE A 206 2.52 2.58 -9.48
C ILE A 206 3.61 2.48 -10.55
N THR A 207 4.29 3.58 -10.88
CA THR A 207 5.42 3.57 -11.82
C THR A 207 6.51 2.62 -11.35
N ALA A 208 6.93 2.72 -10.08
CA ALA A 208 7.92 1.82 -9.47
C ALA A 208 7.47 0.35 -9.56
N MET A 209 6.21 0.07 -9.22
CA MET A 209 5.64 -1.29 -9.29
C MET A 209 5.68 -1.84 -10.72
N PHE A 210 5.27 -1.08 -11.73
CA PHE A 210 5.34 -1.53 -13.12
C PHE A 210 6.78 -1.76 -13.59
N MET A 211 7.71 -0.89 -13.22
CA MET A 211 9.13 -1.10 -13.54
C MET A 211 9.63 -2.44 -12.96
N VAL A 212 9.27 -2.77 -11.72
CA VAL A 212 9.63 -4.06 -11.11
C VAL A 212 8.90 -5.22 -11.77
N ILE A 213 7.62 -5.09 -12.12
CA ILE A 213 6.86 -6.16 -12.79
C ILE A 213 7.50 -6.52 -14.13
N ILE A 214 7.92 -5.51 -14.90
CA ILE A 214 8.40 -5.69 -16.27
C ILE A 214 9.91 -6.02 -16.30
N LYS A 215 10.72 -5.32 -15.51
CA LYS A 215 12.19 -5.33 -15.59
C LYS A 215 12.88 -5.82 -14.31
N GLY A 216 12.17 -5.87 -13.17
CA GLY A 216 12.77 -6.24 -11.90
C GLY A 216 13.17 -7.70 -11.84
N ASN A 217 14.40 -7.98 -11.38
CA ASN A 217 14.98 -9.30 -11.27
C ASN A 217 15.24 -9.75 -9.82
N LYS A 218 15.06 -8.86 -8.85
CA LYS A 218 15.24 -9.17 -7.42
C LYS A 218 13.92 -9.60 -6.78
N PHE A 219 14.05 -10.31 -5.68
CA PHE A 219 12.92 -10.90 -4.98
C PHE A 219 12.08 -9.84 -4.25
N VAL A 220 12.71 -8.83 -3.63
CA VAL A 220 12.05 -7.83 -2.77
C VAL A 220 12.48 -6.41 -3.13
N TYR A 221 11.52 -5.48 -3.16
CA TYR A 221 11.75 -4.06 -3.38
C TYR A 221 10.95 -3.20 -2.40
N ASN A 222 11.61 -2.25 -1.75
CA ASN A 222 10.94 -1.13 -1.10
C ASN A 222 10.37 -0.19 -2.16
N ILE A 223 9.10 0.16 -2.02
CA ILE A 223 8.39 1.08 -2.91
C ILE A 223 7.96 2.30 -2.10
N GLY A 224 8.54 3.45 -2.39
CA GLY A 224 8.25 4.64 -1.61
C GLY A 224 9.01 5.87 -2.08
N ASN A 225 9.01 6.90 -1.24
CA ASN A 225 9.86 8.07 -1.38
C ASN A 225 10.81 8.13 -0.18
N ASP A 226 12.08 8.39 -0.41
CA ASP A 226 13.09 8.47 0.65
C ASP A 226 13.27 9.88 1.21
N LYS A 227 12.65 10.90 0.60
CA LYS A 227 12.71 12.31 1.03
C LYS A 227 11.55 13.15 0.47
N PRO A 228 11.14 14.24 1.17
CA PRO A 228 11.58 14.62 2.51
C PRO A 228 10.97 13.72 3.60
N GLU A 229 11.71 13.51 4.70
CA GLU A 229 11.17 12.97 5.94
C GLU A 229 10.59 14.13 6.75
N ILE A 230 9.29 14.10 7.06
CA ILE A 230 8.57 15.20 7.70
C ILE A 230 7.74 14.73 8.90
N THR A 231 7.56 15.62 9.87
CA THR A 231 6.64 15.42 11.01
C THR A 231 5.19 15.61 10.57
N MET A 232 4.25 15.16 11.40
CA MET A 232 2.82 15.39 11.13
C MET A 232 2.46 16.89 11.23
N THR A 233 3.12 17.63 12.11
CA THR A 233 2.98 19.09 12.19
C THR A 233 3.50 19.76 10.90
N LYS A 234 4.65 19.30 10.39
CA LYS A 234 5.18 19.83 9.11
C LYS A 234 4.26 19.49 7.93
N LEU A 235 3.63 18.32 7.93
CA LEU A 235 2.63 17.97 6.92
C LEU A 235 1.43 18.93 6.99
N TYR A 236 0.94 19.28 8.18
CA TYR A 236 -0.11 20.27 8.35
C TYR A 236 0.29 21.63 7.73
N GLU A 237 1.52 22.12 7.99
CA GLU A 237 1.99 23.37 7.41
C GLU A 237 2.06 23.32 5.87
N ILE A 238 2.52 22.20 5.32
CA ILE A 238 2.53 21.97 3.87
C ILE A 238 1.11 22.02 3.30
N ILE A 239 0.16 21.38 3.97
CA ILE A 239 -1.25 21.41 3.56
C ILE A 239 -1.78 22.84 3.62
N LYS A 240 -1.56 23.57 4.73
CA LYS A 240 -2.01 24.93 4.93
C LYS A 240 -1.53 25.88 3.83
N ARG A 241 -0.24 25.82 3.45
CA ARG A 241 0.30 26.69 2.39
C ARG A 241 -0.15 26.34 0.97
N ASN A 242 -0.60 25.09 0.73
CA ASN A 242 -1.00 24.62 -0.61
C ASN A 242 -2.51 24.65 -0.85
N ILE A 243 -3.30 24.96 0.18
CA ILE A 243 -4.77 25.00 0.10
C ILE A 243 -5.22 26.40 0.51
N ASN A 244 -5.90 27.08 -0.41
CA ASN A 244 -6.45 28.42 -0.15
C ASN A 244 -7.72 28.33 0.73
N ARG A 245 -7.56 27.95 2.00
CA ARG A 245 -8.60 27.89 3.03
C ARG A 245 -8.00 28.12 4.42
N LYS A 246 -8.80 28.70 5.29
CA LYS A 246 -8.45 28.82 6.71
C LYS A 246 -8.54 27.43 7.36
N ILE A 247 -7.39 26.90 7.79
CA ILE A 247 -7.27 25.55 8.37
C ILE A 247 -6.61 25.69 9.74
N SER A 248 -7.19 25.04 10.75
CA SER A 248 -6.60 24.89 12.08
C SER A 248 -6.31 23.43 12.40
N PHE A 249 -5.58 23.16 13.47
CA PHE A 249 -5.35 21.81 13.97
C PHE A 249 -5.49 21.76 15.48
N LYS A 250 -5.68 20.55 16.00
CA LYS A 250 -5.61 20.23 17.43
C LYS A 250 -4.91 18.90 17.66
N ASN A 251 -4.18 18.82 18.75
CA ASN A 251 -3.58 17.57 19.19
C ASN A 251 -4.60 16.75 19.98
N ILE A 252 -4.64 15.45 19.73
CA ILE A 252 -5.51 14.51 20.43
C ILE A 252 -4.75 13.22 20.79
N ALA A 253 -5.20 12.50 21.80
CA ALA A 253 -4.74 11.14 22.08
C ALA A 253 -5.13 10.18 20.95
N TYR A 254 -4.52 8.99 20.89
CA TYR A 254 -5.01 7.94 20.02
C TYR A 254 -6.42 7.52 20.42
N PRO A 255 -7.34 7.31 19.46
CA PRO A 255 -8.63 6.69 19.74
C PRO A 255 -8.45 5.30 20.40
N LYS A 256 -9.40 4.88 21.23
CA LYS A 256 -9.36 3.55 21.89
C LYS A 256 -9.26 2.38 20.88
N ASN A 257 -9.89 2.53 19.71
CA ASN A 257 -9.88 1.55 18.62
C ASN A 257 -8.79 1.84 17.57
N TYR A 258 -7.66 2.38 18.00
CA TYR A 258 -6.47 2.64 17.17
C TYR A 258 -5.24 2.05 17.89
N PRO A 259 -4.29 1.46 17.18
CA PRO A 259 -3.07 0.92 17.77
C PRO A 259 -2.36 1.97 18.64
N GLN A 260 -2.11 1.63 19.91
CA GLN A 260 -1.50 2.56 20.88
C GLN A 260 0.02 2.70 20.68
N VAL A 261 0.62 1.73 19.99
CA VAL A 261 2.04 1.74 19.62
C VAL A 261 2.15 1.97 18.12
N GLU A 262 2.85 3.03 17.73
CA GLU A 262 3.19 3.34 16.33
C GLU A 262 4.68 3.58 16.17
N PRO A 263 5.29 3.14 15.04
CA PRO A 263 6.67 3.47 14.74
C PRO A 263 6.91 4.97 14.76
N GLN A 264 7.95 5.42 15.46
CA GLN A 264 8.26 6.85 15.56
C GLN A 264 8.76 7.40 14.22
N ARG A 265 9.55 6.62 13.50
CA ARG A 265 10.10 6.99 12.19
C ARG A 265 9.82 5.90 11.17
N ARG A 266 9.46 6.32 9.95
CA ARG A 266 9.29 5.40 8.81
C ARG A 266 9.78 6.04 7.54
N ARG A 267 11.01 5.65 7.13
CA ARG A 267 11.69 6.12 5.93
C ARG A 267 12.35 4.93 5.22
N PRO A 268 12.00 4.66 3.95
CA PRO A 268 12.65 3.59 3.19
C PRO A 268 14.05 3.99 2.73
N ASN A 269 14.92 2.99 2.60
CA ASN A 269 15.99 3.04 1.62
C ASN A 269 15.41 2.48 0.31
N ILE A 270 15.52 3.23 -0.78
CA ILE A 270 15.07 2.85 -2.13
C ILE A 270 16.23 2.80 -3.14
N ASP A 271 17.47 2.69 -2.67
CA ASP A 271 18.65 2.66 -3.54
C ASP A 271 18.63 1.48 -4.49
N LYS A 272 18.09 0.34 -4.06
CA LYS A 272 17.95 -0.84 -4.90
C LYS A 272 17.18 -0.55 -6.18
N ILE A 273 15.95 -0.04 -6.06
CA ILE A 273 15.12 0.25 -7.23
C ILE A 273 15.68 1.42 -8.06
N LYS A 274 16.32 2.41 -7.41
CA LYS A 274 17.00 3.51 -8.11
C LYS A 274 18.15 3.00 -8.98
N LYS A 275 19.03 2.15 -8.41
CA LYS A 275 20.22 1.65 -9.11
C LYS A 275 19.86 0.64 -10.20
N GLU A 276 18.95 -0.30 -9.92
CA GLU A 276 18.63 -1.38 -10.84
C GLU A 276 17.69 -0.95 -11.96
N LEU A 277 16.74 -0.07 -11.68
CA LEU A 277 15.66 0.28 -12.61
C LEU A 277 15.67 1.77 -12.99
N ASN A 278 16.65 2.56 -12.54
CA ASN A 278 16.72 4.01 -12.77
C ASN A 278 15.42 4.73 -12.34
N PHE A 279 14.80 4.24 -11.24
CA PHE A 279 13.58 4.83 -10.73
C PHE A 279 13.85 6.19 -10.08
N LYS A 280 12.97 7.15 -10.34
CA LYS A 280 12.99 8.48 -9.71
C LYS A 280 11.59 8.89 -9.28
N ASN A 281 11.43 9.34 -8.04
CA ASN A 281 10.20 10.00 -7.63
C ASN A 281 10.08 11.33 -8.38
N ARG A 282 8.91 11.59 -8.96
CA ARG A 282 8.65 12.78 -9.79
C ARG A 282 7.69 13.77 -9.14
N VAL A 283 6.86 13.30 -8.21
CA VAL A 283 5.82 14.12 -7.59
C VAL A 283 6.30 14.62 -6.24
N THR A 284 6.48 15.93 -6.10
CA THR A 284 6.82 16.56 -4.82
C THR A 284 5.67 16.46 -3.84
N ILE A 285 5.95 16.59 -2.53
CA ILE A 285 4.90 16.54 -1.51
C ILE A 285 3.87 17.66 -1.70
N ASP A 286 4.29 18.85 -2.10
CA ASP A 286 3.41 19.98 -2.38
C ASP A 286 2.44 19.67 -3.54
N ASN A 287 2.96 19.16 -4.66
CA ASN A 287 2.12 18.76 -5.79
C ASN A 287 1.19 17.60 -5.44
N SER A 288 1.66 16.67 -4.61
CA SER A 288 0.84 15.55 -4.12
C SER A 288 -0.34 16.04 -3.29
N VAL A 289 -0.10 16.99 -2.39
CA VAL A 289 -1.13 17.64 -1.56
C VAL A 289 -2.15 18.34 -2.42
N LYS A 290 -1.73 19.18 -3.39
CA LYS A 290 -2.64 19.87 -4.32
C LYS A 290 -3.53 18.87 -5.09
N ARG A 291 -2.92 17.86 -5.70
CA ARG A 291 -3.65 16.83 -6.47
C ARG A 291 -4.63 16.03 -5.61
N PHE A 292 -4.23 15.67 -4.39
CA PHE A 292 -5.10 14.96 -3.47
C PHE A 292 -6.27 15.83 -2.98
N TYR A 293 -6.02 17.13 -2.75
CA TYR A 293 -7.06 18.09 -2.39
C TYR A 293 -8.11 18.23 -3.49
N GLU A 294 -7.69 18.46 -4.73
CA GLU A 294 -8.61 18.57 -5.86
C GLU A 294 -9.47 17.31 -6.03
N TRP A 295 -8.86 16.15 -5.89
CA TRP A 295 -9.60 14.90 -5.92
C TRP A 295 -10.57 14.77 -4.73
N SER A 296 -10.12 15.08 -3.51
CA SER A 296 -10.94 14.93 -2.29
C SER A 296 -12.17 15.84 -2.27
N LYS A 297 -12.10 17.05 -2.87
CA LYS A 297 -13.26 17.94 -3.04
C LYS A 297 -14.42 17.23 -3.75
N LYS A 298 -14.09 16.38 -4.72
CA LYS A 298 -15.10 15.69 -5.54
C LYS A 298 -15.62 14.40 -4.87
N TYR A 299 -14.77 13.69 -4.12
CA TYR A 299 -15.07 12.31 -3.69
C TYR A 299 -15.26 12.15 -2.17
N TYR A 300 -14.94 13.13 -1.36
CA TYR A 300 -15.20 13.17 0.08
C TYR A 300 -16.43 14.04 0.37
#